data_f19294c6f07046dabc4f4e19d620398b
#
_entry.id   f19294c6f07046dabc4f4e19d620398b
#
_cell.length_a   1.000
_cell.length_b   1.000
_cell.length_c   1.000
_cell.angle_alpha   90.00
_cell.angle_beta   90.00
_cell.angle_gamma   90.00
#
_symmetry.space_group_name_H-M   'P 1'
#
loop_
_entity.id
_entity.type
_entity.pdbx_description
1 polymer ?
#
loop_
_entity_poly.entity_id
_entity_poly.type
_entity_poly.pdbx_seq_one_letter_code
_entity_poly.pdbx_strand_id
1 'polypeptide(L)'
;SRTGTFDASPERWRNSNIRCNDHYALAFRHKXXXXXXXXXLLFGYVAEFMYQSDAPLAERRASVLSLDSELLRNLLGQVDPGELLDPQVIRQVEEELQRLAPGRRAKGEEGLFDLLRELGPMTVEDLAQRHTGSSEEVASYLENLLAVKRIFPAMISGQERLACMDDAARLRDALGVRLPESLPEIYLHRVSYPLRDLFLRYLRAHALVTAEQLAHEFSLGIAIVEEQLQQLREQGLVMNLQQDIWVSDEVFRRLRLRSLQAAREATRPVAATTYARLLLERQGVLPATDGSPALFASTSPGVYEGVDGVMRVIEQLAGVGLPASLWESQILPARVRDYSSEMLDELLATGAVIWSGQKNWVKMTAWWHCIYRNMLQNRSLPPKRIRRIVRRCNKR
;
A
#
# COMPACT_ATOMS: atom_id res chain seq x y z
N SER A 1 -7.84 -45.07 24.90
CA SER A 1 -8.14 -43.74 25.40
C SER A 1 -7.05 -43.25 26.35
N ARG A 2 -6.09 -42.48 25.83
CA ARG A 2 -5.12 -41.74 26.64
C ARG A 2 -5.33 -40.25 26.40
N THR A 3 -5.92 -39.60 27.37
CA THR A 3 -6.03 -38.14 27.43
C THR A 3 -4.70 -37.60 27.92
N GLY A 4 -3.90 -37.11 26.99
CA GLY A 4 -2.66 -36.41 27.32
C GLY A 4 -2.97 -34.97 27.73
N THR A 5 -2.59 -34.61 28.93
CA THR A 5 -2.65 -33.22 29.41
C THR A 5 -1.61 -32.36 28.72
N PHE A 6 -2.05 -31.23 28.21
CA PHE A 6 -1.19 -30.25 27.53
C PHE A 6 -0.36 -29.48 28.56
N ASP A 7 0.95 -29.65 28.54
CA ASP A 7 1.89 -28.93 29.40
C ASP A 7 2.34 -27.64 28.72
N ALA A 8 1.98 -26.49 29.29
CA ALA A 8 2.21 -25.15 28.74
C ALA A 8 3.39 -24.44 29.40
N SER A 9 4.53 -25.12 29.58
CA SER A 9 5.71 -24.49 30.15
C SER A 9 6.46 -23.62 29.12
N PRO A 10 6.99 -22.43 29.51
CA PRO A 10 7.64 -21.50 28.58
C PRO A 10 8.92 -22.03 27.89
N GLU A 11 9.55 -23.02 28.48
CA GLU A 11 10.78 -23.61 27.92
C GLU A 11 10.51 -24.50 26.70
N ARG A 12 9.31 -25.03 26.58
CA ARG A 12 8.93 -25.89 25.45
C ARG A 12 8.58 -25.09 24.20
N TRP A 13 8.19 -23.82 24.37
CA TRP A 13 7.91 -22.91 23.24
C TRP A 13 9.16 -22.48 22.48
N ARG A 14 10.30 -22.36 23.18
CA ARG A 14 11.57 -22.01 22.53
C ARG A 14 12.11 -23.12 21.64
N ASN A 15 11.84 -24.37 22.00
CA ASN A 15 12.28 -25.52 21.21
C ASN A 15 11.30 -25.92 20.10
N SER A 16 10.02 -25.51 20.19
CA SER A 16 9.02 -25.80 19.18
C SER A 16 9.17 -24.93 17.91
N ASN A 17 9.72 -23.71 18.05
CA ASN A 17 9.94 -22.82 16.91
C ASN A 17 11.02 -23.34 15.93
N ILE A 18 11.98 -24.09 16.42
CA ILE A 18 13.03 -24.70 15.58
C ILE A 18 12.46 -25.93 14.85
N ARG A 19 11.58 -26.69 15.49
CA ARG A 19 10.95 -27.87 14.86
C ARG A 19 9.84 -27.53 13.87
N CYS A 20 9.18 -26.38 14.02
CA CYS A 20 8.18 -25.93 13.04
C CYS A 20 8.84 -25.60 11.69
N ASN A 21 10.03 -24.98 11.70
CA ASN A 21 10.75 -24.66 10.47
C ASN A 21 11.19 -25.92 9.70
N ASP A 22 11.59 -26.96 10.41
CA ASP A 22 12.00 -28.22 9.77
C ASP A 22 10.81 -29.00 9.19
N HIS A 23 9.65 -28.96 9.83
CA HIS A 23 8.45 -29.59 9.28
C HIS A 23 7.89 -28.84 8.05
N TYR A 24 8.02 -27.52 8.00
CA TYR A 24 7.63 -26.73 6.82
C TYR A 24 8.56 -27.03 5.63
N ALA A 25 9.85 -27.20 5.88
CA ALA A 25 10.83 -27.55 4.83
C ALA A 25 10.60 -28.97 4.26
N LEU A 26 10.11 -29.90 5.06
CA LEU A 26 9.77 -31.27 4.61
C LEU A 26 8.45 -31.32 3.85
N ALA A 27 7.45 -30.51 4.22
CA ALA A 27 6.15 -30.45 3.52
C ALA A 27 6.28 -29.93 2.08
N PHE A 28 7.29 -29.10 1.80
CA PHE A 28 7.56 -28.60 0.45
C PHE A 28 8.12 -29.67 -0.52
N ARG A 29 8.53 -30.80 -0.01
CA ARG A 29 9.13 -31.88 -0.85
C ARG A 29 8.11 -32.89 -1.42
N HIS A 30 6.85 -32.88 -0.99
CA HIS A 30 5.81 -33.79 -1.53
C HIS A 30 4.89 -33.06 -2.51
N LYS A 31 5.12 -33.47 -3.67
CA LYS A 31 4.41 -32.94 -4.84
C LYS A 31 2.91 -33.19 -4.82
N UNK A 32 2.16 -32.08 -5.23
CA UNK A 32 0.82 -32.04 -5.63
C UNK A 32 -0.25 -31.74 -4.61
N UNK A 33 -0.45 -32.30 -3.90
CA UNK A 33 -1.52 -32.12 -2.98
C UNK A 33 -1.17 -31.10 -1.92
N UNK A 34 -0.11 -31.03 -1.73
CA UNK A 34 0.43 -30.13 -0.80
C UNK A 34 0.36 -28.68 -1.31
N UNK A 35 0.41 -28.58 -2.33
CA UNK A 35 0.39 -27.27 -2.93
C UNK A 35 -0.94 -26.54 -2.71
N UNK A 36 -1.78 -27.18 -2.71
CA UNK A 36 -3.06 -26.62 -2.45
C UNK A 36 -3.30 -26.34 -0.96
N UNK A 37 -2.82 -27.04 -0.39
CA UNK A 37 -2.85 -26.87 1.02
C UNK A 37 -1.87 -25.80 1.48
N UNK A 38 -1.02 -25.83 0.99
CA UNK A 38 -0.04 -24.85 1.23
C UNK A 38 -0.47 -23.47 0.76
N UNK A 39 -1.03 -23.56 -0.13
CA UNK A 39 -1.55 -22.32 -0.59
C UNK A 39 -2.70 -21.83 0.25
N UNK A 40 -3.26 -22.71 0.56
CA UNK A 40 -4.34 -22.37 1.42
C UNK A 40 -3.89 -21.98 2.80
N LEU A 41 -2.99 -22.56 3.35
CA LEU A 41 -2.40 -22.14 4.64
C LEU A 41 -1.62 -20.83 4.49
N LEU A 42 -0.90 -20.68 3.42
CA LEU A 42 -0.19 -19.44 3.12
C LEU A 42 -1.17 -18.29 2.84
N PHE A 43 -2.25 -18.56 2.16
CA PHE A 43 -3.34 -17.61 1.95
C PHE A 43 -3.97 -17.18 3.27
N GLY A 44 -4.29 -18.15 4.12
CA GLY A 44 -4.80 -17.87 5.46
C GLY A 44 -3.80 -17.05 6.29
N TYR A 45 -2.54 -17.42 6.23
CA TYR A 45 -1.45 -16.72 6.93
C TYR A 45 -1.27 -15.28 6.39
N VAL A 46 -1.21 -15.11 5.07
CA VAL A 46 -1.04 -13.78 4.46
C VAL A 46 -2.29 -12.92 4.67
N ALA A 47 -3.50 -13.50 4.53
CA ALA A 47 -4.75 -12.78 4.79
C ALA A 47 -4.83 -12.36 6.27
N GLU A 48 -4.51 -13.26 7.18
CA GLU A 48 -4.45 -12.95 8.61
C GLU A 48 -3.41 -11.88 8.92
N PHE A 49 -2.23 -11.98 8.30
CA PHE A 49 -1.16 -11.00 8.46
C PHE A 49 -1.55 -9.63 7.89
N MET A 50 -2.26 -9.60 6.75
CA MET A 50 -2.68 -8.33 6.12
C MET A 50 -3.90 -7.70 6.80
N TYR A 51 -4.86 -8.50 7.25
CA TYR A 51 -6.15 -7.99 7.72
C TYR A 51 -6.34 -8.00 9.23
N GLN A 52 -5.59 -8.80 9.97
CA GLN A 52 -5.73 -8.92 11.43
C GLN A 52 -4.55 -8.40 12.22
N SER A 53 -3.45 -8.06 11.56
CA SER A 53 -2.24 -7.58 12.23
C SER A 53 -2.34 -6.09 12.55
N ASP A 54 -1.85 -5.68 13.71
CA ASP A 54 -1.67 -4.28 14.09
C ASP A 54 -0.48 -3.61 13.38
N ALA A 55 0.24 -4.34 12.52
CA ALA A 55 1.40 -3.80 11.80
C ALA A 55 0.99 -2.67 10.86
N PRO A 56 1.78 -1.60 10.75
CA PRO A 56 1.52 -0.51 9.82
C PRO A 56 1.43 -0.99 8.36
N LEU A 57 0.65 -0.30 7.55
CA LEU A 57 0.43 -0.64 6.13
C LEU A 57 1.76 -0.81 5.36
N ALA A 58 2.74 0.07 5.62
CA ALA A 58 4.04 -0.01 4.97
C ALA A 58 4.79 -1.31 5.30
N GLU A 59 4.72 -1.76 6.56
CA GLU A 59 5.35 -3.01 7.00
C GLU A 59 4.65 -4.22 6.38
N ARG A 60 3.32 -4.20 6.32
CA ARG A 60 2.54 -5.26 5.66
C ARG A 60 2.87 -5.35 4.17
N ARG A 61 2.94 -4.19 3.48
CA ARG A 61 3.36 -4.11 2.06
C ARG A 61 4.76 -4.69 1.87
N ALA A 62 5.72 -4.30 2.72
CA ALA A 62 7.09 -4.78 2.64
C ALA A 62 7.16 -6.31 2.78
N SER A 63 6.39 -6.87 3.70
CA SER A 63 6.35 -8.32 3.95
C SER A 63 5.81 -9.08 2.73
N VAL A 64 4.68 -8.64 2.17
CA VAL A 64 4.05 -9.28 1.01
C VAL A 64 4.92 -9.12 -0.24
N LEU A 65 5.43 -7.91 -0.50
CA LEU A 65 6.27 -7.64 -1.69
C LEU A 65 7.62 -8.35 -1.65
N SER A 66 8.08 -8.80 -0.47
CA SER A 66 9.32 -9.57 -0.35
C SER A 66 9.14 -11.06 -0.65
N LEU A 67 7.91 -11.55 -0.80
CA LEU A 67 7.63 -12.96 -1.13
C LEU A 67 8.23 -13.35 -2.47
N ASP A 68 8.45 -14.65 -2.66
CA ASP A 68 8.91 -15.17 -3.94
C ASP A 68 7.94 -14.80 -5.07
N SER A 69 8.48 -14.61 -6.29
CA SER A 69 7.73 -14.15 -7.46
C SER A 69 6.56 -15.07 -7.84
N GLU A 70 6.73 -16.37 -7.69
CA GLU A 70 5.69 -17.35 -8.00
C GLU A 70 4.53 -17.28 -6.99
N LEU A 71 4.87 -17.20 -5.70
CA LEU A 71 3.88 -17.04 -4.62
C LEU A 71 3.12 -15.73 -4.77
N LEU A 72 3.84 -14.67 -5.11
CA LEU A 72 3.24 -13.34 -5.30
C LEU A 72 2.27 -13.35 -6.49
N ARG A 73 2.62 -13.99 -7.61
CA ARG A 73 1.72 -14.13 -8.78
C ARG A 73 0.41 -14.84 -8.41
N ASN A 74 0.50 -15.88 -7.58
CA ASN A 74 -0.68 -16.63 -7.14
C ASN A 74 -1.58 -15.81 -6.20
N LEU A 75 -0.99 -14.86 -5.46
CA LEU A 75 -1.72 -13.99 -4.53
C LEU A 75 -2.37 -12.79 -5.25
N LEU A 76 -1.76 -12.30 -6.33
CA LEU A 76 -2.16 -11.05 -6.98
C LEU A 76 -3.59 -11.04 -7.54
N GLY A 77 -4.13 -12.20 -7.90
CA GLY A 77 -5.52 -12.30 -8.34
C GLY A 77 -6.57 -12.08 -7.25
N GLN A 78 -6.15 -11.91 -5.99
CA GLN A 78 -7.06 -11.81 -4.84
C GLN A 78 -6.83 -10.57 -3.95
N VAL A 79 -5.78 -9.78 -4.24
CA VAL A 79 -5.41 -8.60 -3.46
C VAL A 79 -5.49 -7.37 -4.35
N ASP A 80 -6.11 -6.31 -3.86
CA ASP A 80 -6.18 -5.03 -4.60
C ASP A 80 -4.76 -4.50 -4.86
N PRO A 81 -4.41 -4.24 -6.14
CA PRO A 81 -3.11 -3.64 -6.46
C PRO A 81 -2.83 -2.34 -5.72
N GLY A 82 -3.85 -1.54 -5.43
CA GLY A 82 -3.73 -0.29 -4.67
C GLY A 82 -3.34 -0.51 -3.21
N GLU A 83 -3.69 -1.67 -2.63
CA GLU A 83 -3.24 -2.03 -1.29
C GLU A 83 -1.80 -2.54 -1.29
N LEU A 84 -1.39 -3.21 -2.37
CA LEU A 84 -0.08 -3.84 -2.48
C LEU A 84 0.99 -2.87 -3.00
N LEU A 85 0.72 -2.20 -4.12
CA LEU A 85 1.65 -1.28 -4.75
C LEU A 85 1.43 0.15 -4.21
N ASP A 86 2.52 0.89 -4.08
CA ASP A 86 2.45 2.29 -3.61
C ASP A 86 1.89 3.18 -4.72
N PRO A 87 0.79 3.91 -4.48
CA PRO A 87 0.20 4.78 -5.51
C PRO A 87 1.14 5.88 -6.02
N GLN A 88 2.04 6.38 -5.18
CA GLN A 88 3.04 7.38 -5.63
C GLN A 88 4.04 6.73 -6.58
N VAL A 89 4.46 5.50 -6.29
CA VAL A 89 5.37 4.75 -7.16
C VAL A 89 4.68 4.47 -8.51
N ILE A 90 3.40 4.09 -8.51
CA ILE A 90 2.66 3.86 -9.76
C ILE A 90 2.69 5.13 -10.63
N ARG A 91 2.37 6.30 -10.06
CA ARG A 91 2.37 7.58 -10.78
C ARG A 91 3.77 7.94 -11.31
N GLN A 92 4.80 7.79 -10.49
CA GLN A 92 6.18 8.08 -10.88
C GLN A 92 6.64 7.18 -12.04
N VAL A 93 6.34 5.90 -11.96
CA VAL A 93 6.71 4.94 -13.02
C VAL A 93 5.94 5.27 -14.30
N GLU A 94 4.66 5.60 -14.22
CA GLU A 94 3.85 6.02 -15.37
C GLU A 94 4.48 7.24 -16.06
N GLU A 95 4.80 8.29 -15.29
CA GLU A 95 5.42 9.52 -15.85
C GLU A 95 6.78 9.22 -16.50
N GLU A 96 7.57 8.32 -15.90
CA GLU A 96 8.88 7.94 -16.47
C GLU A 96 8.73 7.14 -17.76
N LEU A 97 7.80 6.14 -17.76
CA LEU A 97 7.54 5.32 -18.95
C LEU A 97 7.00 6.15 -20.09
N GLN A 98 6.14 7.11 -19.79
CA GLN A 98 5.52 8.02 -20.75
C GLN A 98 6.43 9.20 -21.13
N ARG A 99 7.68 9.24 -20.63
CA ARG A 99 8.67 10.30 -20.93
C ARG A 99 8.17 11.70 -20.50
N LEU A 100 7.27 11.77 -19.51
CA LEU A 100 6.75 13.04 -18.96
C LEU A 100 7.55 13.52 -17.74
N ALA A 101 8.24 12.63 -17.04
CA ALA A 101 9.00 12.95 -15.84
C ALA A 101 10.15 13.93 -16.16
N PRO A 102 10.47 14.85 -15.23
CA PRO A 102 11.62 15.74 -15.40
C PRO A 102 12.91 14.96 -15.67
N GLY A 103 13.67 15.39 -16.66
CA GLY A 103 14.91 14.74 -17.07
C GLY A 103 14.72 13.51 -17.97
N ARG A 104 13.49 13.10 -18.23
CA ARG A 104 13.18 11.95 -19.11
C ARG A 104 12.67 12.38 -20.49
N ARG A 105 12.32 13.66 -20.65
CA ARG A 105 11.78 14.17 -21.91
C ARG A 105 12.83 14.08 -23.04
N ALA A 106 12.31 13.84 -24.23
CA ALA A 106 13.12 13.71 -25.45
C ALA A 106 13.77 15.03 -25.85
N LYS A 107 14.88 14.97 -26.55
CA LYS A 107 15.63 16.15 -27.02
C LYS A 107 15.96 16.02 -28.50
N GLY A 108 15.76 17.08 -29.23
CA GLY A 108 16.11 17.16 -30.65
C GLY A 108 15.26 16.28 -31.54
N GLU A 109 15.57 16.27 -32.81
CA GLU A 109 14.84 15.53 -33.86
C GLU A 109 14.86 14.01 -33.62
N GLU A 110 16.03 13.45 -33.28
CA GLU A 110 16.18 12.02 -33.02
C GLU A 110 15.38 11.60 -31.79
N GLY A 111 15.29 12.46 -30.76
CA GLY A 111 14.48 12.17 -29.59
C GLY A 111 12.99 12.03 -29.92
N LEU A 112 12.46 12.82 -30.86
CA LEU A 112 11.07 12.69 -31.33
C LEU A 112 10.88 11.37 -32.07
N PHE A 113 11.83 10.99 -32.91
CA PHE A 113 11.79 9.72 -33.62
C PHE A 113 11.80 8.54 -32.63
N ASP A 114 12.65 8.61 -31.60
CA ASP A 114 12.74 7.58 -30.56
C ASP A 114 11.43 7.47 -29.77
N LEU A 115 10.76 8.61 -29.46
CA LEU A 115 9.45 8.57 -28.80
C LEU A 115 8.45 7.73 -29.60
N LEU A 116 8.36 8.00 -30.91
CA LEU A 116 7.42 7.28 -31.81
C LEU A 116 7.79 5.80 -31.90
N ARG A 117 9.07 5.48 -31.89
CA ARG A 117 9.54 4.09 -31.94
C ARG A 117 9.25 3.33 -30.64
N GLU A 118 9.49 3.98 -29.48
CA GLU A 118 9.35 3.37 -28.15
C GLU A 118 7.89 3.30 -27.67
N LEU A 119 7.16 4.41 -27.82
CA LEU A 119 5.82 4.55 -27.26
C LEU A 119 4.71 4.29 -28.30
N GLY A 120 5.03 4.39 -29.58
CA GLY A 120 4.08 4.18 -30.66
C GLY A 120 3.53 5.47 -31.25
N PRO A 121 2.50 5.37 -32.11
CA PRO A 121 1.92 6.54 -32.78
C PRO A 121 1.33 7.54 -31.80
N MET A 122 1.63 8.84 -31.98
CA MET A 122 1.20 9.92 -31.09
C MET A 122 0.71 11.13 -31.88
N THR A 123 -0.15 11.92 -31.24
CA THR A 123 -0.51 13.25 -31.76
C THR A 123 0.67 14.20 -31.62
N VAL A 124 0.63 15.32 -32.36
CA VAL A 124 1.65 16.36 -32.26
C VAL A 124 1.69 16.94 -30.83
N GLU A 125 0.52 17.09 -30.21
CA GLU A 125 0.39 17.59 -28.84
C GLU A 125 1.07 16.66 -27.82
N ASP A 126 0.87 15.37 -27.97
CA ASP A 126 1.50 14.35 -27.09
C ASP A 126 3.03 14.36 -27.22
N LEU A 127 3.52 14.51 -28.45
CA LEU A 127 4.95 14.60 -28.73
C LEU A 127 5.55 15.87 -28.10
N ALA A 128 4.86 17.01 -28.24
CA ALA A 128 5.31 18.30 -27.69
C ALA A 128 5.41 18.23 -26.14
N GLN A 129 4.47 17.56 -25.47
CA GLN A 129 4.50 17.39 -24.02
C GLN A 129 5.71 16.57 -23.55
N ARG A 130 6.17 15.65 -24.39
CA ARG A 130 7.27 14.71 -24.06
C ARG A 130 8.64 15.20 -24.57
N HIS A 131 8.70 16.41 -25.12
CA HIS A 131 9.91 17.00 -25.66
C HIS A 131 10.33 18.22 -24.84
N THR A 132 11.63 18.53 -24.84
CA THR A 132 12.17 19.69 -24.10
C THR A 132 12.15 20.99 -24.93
N GLY A 133 12.03 20.91 -26.24
CA GLY A 133 12.01 22.07 -27.15
C GLY A 133 10.66 22.78 -27.17
N SER A 134 10.66 23.95 -27.76
CA SER A 134 9.43 24.74 -28.00
C SER A 134 8.52 24.06 -29.01
N SER A 135 7.25 24.45 -29.05
CA SER A 135 6.28 23.93 -30.02
C SER A 135 6.74 24.16 -31.48
N GLU A 136 7.38 25.29 -31.73
CA GLU A 136 7.94 25.64 -33.05
C GLU A 136 9.09 24.73 -33.45
N GLU A 137 9.97 24.43 -32.49
CA GLU A 137 11.10 23.50 -32.74
C GLU A 137 10.57 22.09 -33.02
N VAL A 138 9.61 21.61 -32.21
CA VAL A 138 9.00 20.31 -32.41
C VAL A 138 8.33 20.21 -33.78
N ALA A 139 7.56 21.24 -34.19
CA ALA A 139 6.93 21.29 -35.51
C ALA A 139 7.99 21.21 -36.64
N SER A 140 9.10 21.96 -36.52
CA SER A 140 10.19 21.94 -37.50
C SER A 140 10.83 20.55 -37.61
N TYR A 141 11.12 19.91 -36.47
CA TYR A 141 11.67 18.54 -36.44
C TYR A 141 10.73 17.54 -37.09
N LEU A 142 9.42 17.64 -36.81
CA LEU A 142 8.41 16.74 -37.36
C LEU A 142 8.31 16.93 -38.91
N GLU A 143 8.35 18.18 -39.40
CA GLU A 143 8.40 18.47 -40.84
C GLU A 143 9.61 17.82 -41.51
N ASN A 144 10.80 17.92 -40.88
CA ASN A 144 12.02 17.28 -41.39
C ASN A 144 11.85 15.76 -41.46
N LEU A 145 11.37 15.12 -40.37
CA LEU A 145 11.17 13.67 -40.29
C LEU A 145 10.17 13.18 -41.33
N LEU A 146 9.10 13.96 -41.60
CA LEU A 146 8.12 13.66 -42.64
C LEU A 146 8.77 13.79 -44.05
N ALA A 147 9.56 14.84 -44.29
CA ALA A 147 10.20 15.08 -45.57
C ALA A 147 11.19 13.97 -45.93
N VAL A 148 11.93 13.45 -44.95
CA VAL A 148 12.87 12.32 -45.17
C VAL A 148 12.20 10.94 -45.06
N LYS A 149 10.89 10.91 -44.88
CA LYS A 149 10.06 9.68 -44.83
C LYS A 149 10.45 8.72 -43.70
N ARG A 150 10.89 9.27 -42.55
CA ARG A 150 11.14 8.46 -41.34
C ARG A 150 9.86 8.26 -40.55
N ILE A 151 8.90 9.19 -40.65
CA ILE A 151 7.59 9.11 -40.02
C ILE A 151 6.49 9.37 -41.06
N PHE A 152 5.26 8.99 -40.71
CA PHE A 152 4.10 9.20 -41.60
C PHE A 152 2.84 9.45 -40.77
N PRO A 153 1.86 10.18 -41.31
CA PRO A 153 0.56 10.35 -40.64
C PRO A 153 -0.29 9.07 -40.76
N ALA A 154 -0.90 8.68 -39.66
CA ALA A 154 -1.74 7.48 -39.55
C ALA A 154 -3.03 7.83 -38.82
N MET A 155 -4.16 7.40 -39.37
CA MET A 155 -5.48 7.52 -38.71
C MET A 155 -5.67 6.34 -37.78
N ILE A 156 -5.69 6.58 -36.47
CA ILE A 156 -5.91 5.54 -35.46
C ILE A 156 -6.99 6.05 -34.51
N SER A 157 -8.02 5.26 -34.30
CA SER A 157 -9.16 5.58 -33.43
C SER A 157 -9.78 6.94 -33.74
N GLY A 158 -9.85 7.29 -35.02
CA GLY A 158 -10.42 8.56 -35.47
C GLY A 158 -9.55 9.78 -35.24
N GLN A 159 -8.30 9.60 -34.78
CA GLN A 159 -7.34 10.67 -34.55
C GLN A 159 -6.16 10.55 -35.53
N GLU A 160 -5.72 11.68 -36.05
CA GLU A 160 -4.48 11.73 -36.83
C GLU A 160 -3.30 11.69 -35.84
N ARG A 161 -2.45 10.70 -36.03
CA ARG A 161 -1.23 10.51 -35.25
C ARG A 161 -0.03 10.38 -36.19
N LEU A 162 1.15 10.71 -35.69
CA LEU A 162 2.40 10.45 -36.41
C LEU A 162 2.92 9.08 -35.96
N ALA A 163 3.40 8.30 -36.89
CA ALA A 163 3.95 6.97 -36.64
C ALA A 163 5.32 6.85 -37.29
N CYS A 164 6.19 6.06 -36.67
CA CYS A 164 7.50 5.80 -37.27
C CYS A 164 7.32 4.83 -38.46
N MET A 165 8.13 5.00 -39.51
CA MET A 165 8.02 4.22 -40.74
C MET A 165 8.20 2.71 -40.50
N ASP A 166 9.00 2.32 -39.52
CA ASP A 166 9.22 0.92 -39.13
C ASP A 166 7.93 0.23 -38.64
N ASP A 167 6.93 1.02 -38.22
CA ASP A 167 5.63 0.50 -37.78
C ASP A 167 4.61 0.35 -38.91
N ALA A 168 4.92 0.79 -40.12
CA ALA A 168 3.95 0.83 -41.22
C ALA A 168 3.25 -0.53 -41.45
N ALA A 169 4.05 -1.59 -41.66
CA ALA A 169 3.46 -2.94 -41.86
C ALA A 169 2.70 -3.42 -40.61
N ARG A 170 3.21 -3.15 -39.43
CA ARG A 170 2.58 -3.56 -38.16
C ARG A 170 1.19 -2.88 -38.00
N LEU A 171 1.10 -1.58 -38.25
CA LEU A 171 -0.15 -0.81 -38.13
C LEU A 171 -1.15 -1.23 -39.21
N ARG A 172 -0.70 -1.48 -40.44
CA ARG A 172 -1.52 -2.00 -41.50
C ARG A 172 -2.10 -3.37 -41.12
N ASP A 173 -1.24 -4.30 -40.73
CA ASP A 173 -1.62 -5.71 -40.48
C ASP A 173 -2.46 -5.87 -39.21
N ALA A 174 -2.23 -5.03 -38.16
CA ALA A 174 -2.98 -5.10 -36.91
C ALA A 174 -4.30 -4.33 -36.96
N LEU A 175 -4.30 -3.12 -37.54
CA LEU A 175 -5.37 -2.14 -37.38
C LEU A 175 -5.98 -1.70 -38.72
N GLY A 176 -5.48 -2.19 -39.86
CA GLY A 176 -5.95 -1.78 -41.17
C GLY A 176 -5.63 -0.33 -41.52
N VAL A 177 -4.61 0.25 -40.93
CA VAL A 177 -4.21 1.64 -41.19
C VAL A 177 -3.80 1.80 -42.66
N ARG A 178 -4.32 2.82 -43.31
CA ARG A 178 -3.94 3.17 -44.70
C ARG A 178 -2.53 3.73 -44.69
N LEU A 179 -1.68 3.16 -45.52
CA LEU A 179 -0.30 3.58 -45.67
C LEU A 179 -0.14 4.58 -46.82
N PRO A 180 0.88 5.47 -46.77
CA PRO A 180 1.22 6.34 -47.91
C PRO A 180 1.54 5.50 -49.15
N GLU A 181 1.16 6.02 -50.35
CA GLU A 181 1.25 5.29 -51.64
C GLU A 181 2.69 5.00 -52.09
N SER A 182 3.68 5.74 -51.58
CA SER A 182 5.07 5.66 -52.07
C SER A 182 6.05 5.11 -51.02
N LEU A 183 5.65 4.01 -50.30
CA LEU A 183 6.53 3.39 -49.33
C LEU A 183 7.49 2.38 -50.00
N PRO A 184 8.76 2.36 -49.58
CA PRO A 184 9.69 1.30 -50.00
C PRO A 184 9.21 -0.07 -49.54
N GLU A 185 9.46 -1.09 -50.37
CA GLU A 185 9.03 -2.48 -50.10
C GLU A 185 9.50 -3.01 -48.79
N ILE A 186 10.65 -2.55 -48.28
CA ILE A 186 11.21 -2.98 -46.99
C ILE A 186 10.24 -2.75 -45.82
N TYR A 187 9.38 -1.74 -45.90
CA TYR A 187 8.41 -1.41 -44.84
C TYR A 187 7.05 -2.12 -45.06
N LEU A 188 6.91 -2.91 -46.11
CA LEU A 188 5.64 -3.56 -46.48
C LEU A 188 5.61 -5.06 -46.16
N HIS A 189 6.69 -5.62 -45.67
CA HIS A 189 6.77 -7.05 -45.28
C HIS A 189 5.71 -7.37 -44.22
N ARG A 190 5.06 -8.51 -44.37
CA ARG A 190 4.02 -8.97 -43.46
C ARG A 190 4.61 -9.26 -42.05
N VAL A 191 3.91 -8.79 -41.04
CA VAL A 191 4.30 -8.98 -39.63
C VAL A 191 3.56 -10.18 -39.05
N SER A 192 4.27 -11.08 -38.37
CA SER A 192 3.69 -12.36 -37.89
C SER A 192 2.66 -12.18 -36.79
N TYR A 193 2.91 -11.26 -35.83
CA TYR A 193 2.05 -11.05 -34.67
C TYR A 193 1.86 -9.54 -34.41
N PRO A 194 1.25 -8.83 -35.37
CA PRO A 194 1.25 -7.35 -35.33
C PRO A 194 0.46 -6.80 -34.14
N LEU A 195 -0.69 -7.38 -33.81
CA LEU A 195 -1.52 -6.93 -32.69
C LEU A 195 -0.85 -7.21 -31.35
N ARG A 196 -0.25 -8.40 -31.21
CA ARG A 196 0.53 -8.75 -30.02
C ARG A 196 1.67 -7.74 -29.76
N ASP A 197 2.38 -7.37 -30.82
CA ASP A 197 3.52 -6.45 -30.71
C ASP A 197 3.06 -5.05 -30.28
N LEU A 198 1.93 -4.57 -30.81
CA LEU A 198 1.35 -3.28 -30.40
C LEU A 198 0.93 -3.30 -28.92
N PHE A 199 0.28 -4.37 -28.49
CA PHE A 199 -0.18 -4.52 -27.10
C PHE A 199 1.01 -4.58 -26.13
N LEU A 200 2.04 -5.36 -26.47
CA LEU A 200 3.24 -5.45 -25.64
C LEU A 200 3.94 -4.10 -25.49
N ARG A 201 4.07 -3.36 -26.60
CA ARG A 201 4.67 -2.02 -26.56
C ARG A 201 3.85 -1.09 -25.66
N TYR A 202 2.52 -1.09 -25.83
CA TYR A 202 1.63 -0.26 -25.00
C TYR A 202 1.76 -0.62 -23.51
N LEU A 203 1.71 -1.92 -23.19
CA LEU A 203 1.81 -2.41 -21.81
C LEU A 203 3.20 -2.16 -21.18
N ARG A 204 4.25 -2.10 -21.99
CA ARG A 204 5.59 -1.72 -21.50
C ARG A 204 5.76 -0.21 -21.31
N ALA A 205 4.89 0.57 -21.94
CA ALA A 205 4.90 2.04 -21.87
C ALA A 205 3.95 2.59 -20.79
N HIS A 206 3.20 1.73 -20.11
CA HIS A 206 2.24 2.12 -19.07
C HIS A 206 2.43 1.31 -17.80
N ALA A 207 2.14 1.94 -16.64
CA ALA A 207 2.29 1.28 -15.34
C ALA A 207 1.17 0.23 -15.12
N LEU A 208 -0.08 0.63 -15.30
CA LEU A 208 -1.26 -0.26 -15.17
C LEU A 208 -2.24 0.10 -16.29
N VAL A 209 -2.86 -0.92 -16.89
CA VAL A 209 -3.73 -0.75 -18.06
C VAL A 209 -4.98 -1.61 -17.90
N THR A 210 -6.14 -1.09 -18.30
CA THR A 210 -7.35 -1.91 -18.41
C THR A 210 -7.57 -2.38 -19.84
N ALA A 211 -8.31 -3.47 -20.01
CA ALA A 211 -8.69 -3.95 -21.36
C ALA A 211 -9.51 -2.90 -22.11
N GLU A 212 -10.35 -2.14 -21.40
CA GLU A 212 -11.13 -1.05 -21.98
C GLU A 212 -10.23 0.07 -22.54
N GLN A 213 -9.14 0.41 -21.85
CA GLN A 213 -8.17 1.39 -22.34
C GLN A 213 -7.53 0.93 -23.64
N LEU A 214 -7.11 -0.35 -23.71
CA LEU A 214 -6.56 -0.93 -24.94
C LEU A 214 -7.58 -0.95 -26.08
N ALA A 215 -8.83 -1.33 -25.78
CA ALA A 215 -9.92 -1.35 -26.77
C ALA A 215 -10.15 0.05 -27.34
N HIS A 216 -10.18 1.06 -26.49
CA HIS A 216 -10.34 2.46 -26.89
C HIS A 216 -9.14 2.95 -27.72
N GLU A 217 -7.92 2.69 -27.22
CA GLU A 217 -6.66 3.16 -27.85
C GLU A 217 -6.54 2.68 -29.31
N PHE A 218 -6.90 1.41 -29.56
CA PHE A 218 -6.74 0.80 -30.89
C PHE A 218 -8.04 0.63 -31.65
N SER A 219 -9.17 1.13 -31.15
CA SER A 219 -10.52 0.96 -31.69
C SER A 219 -10.86 -0.51 -32.00
N LEU A 220 -10.62 -1.37 -31.01
CA LEU A 220 -10.87 -2.81 -31.14
C LEU A 220 -12.04 -3.24 -30.23
N GLY A 221 -12.72 -4.30 -30.61
CA GLY A 221 -13.72 -4.93 -29.76
C GLY A 221 -13.08 -5.52 -28.50
N ILE A 222 -13.74 -5.35 -27.36
CA ILE A 222 -13.22 -5.79 -26.05
C ILE A 222 -12.86 -7.28 -26.06
N ALA A 223 -13.65 -8.12 -26.71
CA ALA A 223 -13.40 -9.56 -26.79
C ALA A 223 -12.06 -9.90 -27.47
N ILE A 224 -11.70 -9.13 -28.52
CA ILE A 224 -10.41 -9.31 -29.22
C ILE A 224 -9.26 -8.94 -28.26
N VAL A 225 -9.44 -7.85 -27.53
CA VAL A 225 -8.44 -7.36 -26.57
C VAL A 225 -8.22 -8.39 -25.44
N GLU A 226 -9.32 -8.88 -24.85
CA GLU A 226 -9.26 -9.88 -23.78
C GLU A 226 -8.59 -11.16 -24.25
N GLU A 227 -8.91 -11.63 -25.47
CA GLU A 227 -8.27 -12.82 -26.03
C GLU A 227 -6.77 -12.63 -26.19
N GLN A 228 -6.34 -11.48 -26.73
CA GLN A 228 -4.91 -11.18 -26.89
C GLN A 228 -4.19 -11.06 -25.54
N LEU A 229 -4.81 -10.39 -24.57
CA LEU A 229 -4.26 -10.27 -23.22
C LEU A 229 -4.10 -11.63 -22.55
N GLN A 230 -5.09 -12.51 -22.71
CA GLN A 230 -5.03 -13.88 -22.19
C GLN A 230 -3.90 -14.69 -22.83
N GLN A 231 -3.69 -14.57 -24.14
CA GLN A 231 -2.59 -15.21 -24.83
C GLN A 231 -1.23 -14.71 -24.33
N LEU A 232 -1.10 -13.39 -24.12
CA LEU A 232 0.11 -12.77 -23.56
C LEU A 232 0.39 -13.26 -22.13
N ARG A 233 -0.68 -13.42 -21.35
CA ARG A 233 -0.61 -13.96 -19.99
C ARG A 233 -0.12 -15.40 -19.98
N GLU A 234 -0.63 -16.24 -20.88
CA GLU A 234 -0.21 -17.63 -21.01
C GLU A 234 1.27 -17.76 -21.40
N GLN A 235 1.77 -16.77 -22.16
CA GLN A 235 3.20 -16.69 -22.52
C GLN A 235 4.06 -16.10 -21.40
N GLY A 236 3.46 -15.65 -20.28
CA GLY A 236 4.17 -15.07 -19.15
C GLY A 236 4.69 -13.65 -19.40
N LEU A 237 4.20 -12.97 -20.42
CA LEU A 237 4.65 -11.63 -20.81
C LEU A 237 3.91 -10.53 -20.08
N VAL A 238 2.67 -10.81 -19.67
CA VAL A 238 1.83 -9.88 -18.91
C VAL A 238 1.18 -10.60 -17.74
N MET A 239 0.71 -9.82 -16.77
CA MET A 239 0.01 -10.30 -15.59
C MET A 239 -1.33 -9.58 -15.48
N ASN A 240 -2.33 -10.30 -15.00
CA ASN A 240 -3.60 -9.73 -14.57
C ASN A 240 -3.52 -9.60 -13.04
N LEU A 241 -3.68 -8.40 -12.51
CA LEU A 241 -3.58 -8.15 -11.06
C LEU A 241 -4.90 -8.38 -10.36
N GLN A 242 -5.97 -7.79 -10.88
CA GLN A 242 -7.32 -7.94 -10.32
C GLN A 242 -8.34 -7.48 -11.35
N GLN A 243 -9.42 -8.25 -11.46
CA GLN A 243 -10.51 -7.94 -12.41
C GLN A 243 -9.96 -7.64 -13.79
N ASP A 244 -9.82 -6.36 -14.15
CA ASP A 244 -9.43 -5.92 -15.47
C ASP A 244 -8.12 -5.11 -15.50
N ILE A 245 -7.27 -5.24 -14.48
CA ILE A 245 -6.00 -4.50 -14.43
C ILE A 245 -4.87 -5.39 -14.95
N TRP A 246 -4.20 -4.94 -15.99
CA TRP A 246 -3.11 -5.64 -16.68
C TRP A 246 -1.81 -4.86 -16.60
N VAL A 247 -0.71 -5.59 -16.55
CA VAL A 247 0.64 -5.00 -16.47
C VAL A 247 1.63 -5.93 -17.14
N SER A 248 2.64 -5.39 -17.84
CA SER A 248 3.73 -6.23 -18.35
C SER A 248 4.58 -6.74 -17.19
N ASP A 249 5.14 -7.94 -17.32
CA ASP A 249 5.98 -8.57 -16.29
C ASP A 249 7.17 -7.67 -15.92
N GLU A 250 7.76 -7.02 -16.91
CA GLU A 250 8.90 -6.10 -16.74
C GLU A 250 8.52 -4.87 -15.89
N VAL A 251 7.39 -4.24 -16.20
CA VAL A 251 6.89 -3.07 -15.46
C VAL A 251 6.48 -3.48 -14.04
N PHE A 252 5.83 -4.65 -13.90
CA PHE A 252 5.44 -5.15 -12.58
C PHE A 252 6.65 -5.35 -11.67
N ARG A 253 7.74 -5.93 -12.18
CA ARG A 253 8.98 -6.08 -11.39
C ARG A 253 9.50 -4.72 -10.91
N ARG A 254 9.46 -3.71 -11.78
CA ARG A 254 9.88 -2.34 -11.44
C ARG A 254 8.97 -1.72 -10.36
N LEU A 255 7.65 -1.84 -10.50
CA LEU A 255 6.66 -1.35 -9.53
C LEU A 255 6.86 -2.04 -8.17
N ARG A 256 7.04 -3.37 -8.19
CA ARG A 256 7.27 -4.17 -6.99
C ARG A 256 8.52 -3.71 -6.23
N LEU A 257 9.65 -3.62 -6.92
CA LEU A 257 10.92 -3.24 -6.29
C LEU A 257 10.85 -1.85 -5.68
N ARG A 258 10.27 -0.88 -6.39
CA ARG A 258 10.15 0.49 -5.89
C ARG A 258 9.14 0.61 -4.75
N SER A 259 8.02 -0.10 -4.82
CA SER A 259 7.03 -0.12 -3.72
C SER A 259 7.62 -0.77 -2.46
N LEU A 260 8.41 -1.85 -2.63
CA LEU A 260 9.13 -2.48 -1.53
C LEU A 260 10.12 -1.52 -0.89
N GLN A 261 10.89 -0.79 -1.71
CA GLN A 261 11.83 0.22 -1.22
C GLN A 261 11.09 1.34 -0.47
N ALA A 262 10.01 1.87 -1.03
CA ALA A 262 9.19 2.91 -0.40
C ALA A 262 8.63 2.44 0.95
N ALA A 263 8.14 1.19 1.02
CA ALA A 263 7.61 0.62 2.25
C ALA A 263 8.71 0.47 3.32
N ARG A 264 9.91 0.05 2.93
CA ARG A 264 11.05 -0.06 3.83
C ARG A 264 11.52 1.30 4.34
N GLU A 265 11.51 2.31 3.49
CA GLU A 265 11.87 3.69 3.88
C GLU A 265 10.84 4.28 4.86
N ALA A 266 9.56 3.97 4.66
CA ALA A 266 8.49 4.41 5.56
C ALA A 266 8.60 3.78 6.97
N THR A 267 9.31 2.66 7.11
CA THR A 267 9.49 1.97 8.40
C THR A 267 10.88 2.17 9.00
N ARG A 268 11.66 3.16 8.53
CA ARG A 268 12.96 3.46 9.09
C ARG A 268 12.88 3.87 10.57
N PRO A 269 13.81 3.40 11.41
CA PRO A 269 13.86 3.86 12.79
C PRO A 269 14.03 5.37 12.87
N VAL A 270 13.30 5.99 13.79
CA VAL A 270 13.41 7.42 14.07
C VAL A 270 14.35 7.67 15.26
N ALA A 271 14.82 8.89 15.40
CA ALA A 271 15.64 9.29 16.55
C ALA A 271 14.86 9.07 17.87
N ALA A 272 15.54 8.67 18.92
CA ALA A 272 14.95 8.44 20.24
C ALA A 272 14.17 9.67 20.74
N THR A 273 14.65 10.87 20.44
CA THR A 273 13.98 12.13 20.78
C THR A 273 12.63 12.28 20.08
N THR A 274 12.56 11.93 18.79
CA THR A 274 11.31 11.95 18.01
C THR A 274 10.30 10.93 18.58
N TYR A 275 10.76 9.75 18.91
CA TYR A 275 9.94 8.71 19.53
C TYR A 275 9.44 9.15 20.91
N ALA A 276 10.32 9.71 21.74
CA ALA A 276 9.94 10.23 23.06
C ALA A 276 8.88 11.34 22.94
N ARG A 277 9.06 12.25 21.99
CA ARG A 277 8.08 13.30 21.72
C ARG A 277 6.72 12.71 21.34
N LEU A 278 6.70 11.74 20.41
CA LEU A 278 5.46 11.04 20.01
C LEU A 278 4.76 10.41 21.22
N LEU A 279 5.52 9.78 22.11
CA LEU A 279 4.95 9.18 23.33
C LEU A 279 4.30 10.25 24.22
N LEU A 280 4.94 11.39 24.41
CA LEU A 280 4.39 12.48 25.22
C LEU A 280 3.15 13.10 24.59
N GLU A 281 3.14 13.27 23.27
CA GLU A 281 1.96 13.74 22.51
C GLU A 281 0.81 12.74 22.64
N ARG A 282 1.08 11.45 22.44
CA ARG A 282 0.07 10.39 22.54
C ARG A 282 -0.50 10.26 23.95
N GLN A 283 0.32 10.57 24.98
CA GLN A 283 -0.11 10.52 26.38
C GLN A 283 -0.82 11.81 26.85
N GLY A 284 -0.97 12.81 25.99
CA GLY A 284 -1.62 14.06 26.34
C GLY A 284 -0.80 14.98 27.22
N VAL A 285 0.51 14.74 27.30
CA VAL A 285 1.44 15.56 28.09
C VAL A 285 1.93 16.76 27.28
N LEU A 286 2.12 16.57 25.96
CA LEU A 286 2.49 17.65 25.02
C LEU A 286 1.43 17.79 23.92
N PRO A 287 1.20 19.01 23.43
CA PRO A 287 0.31 19.18 22.28
C PRO A 287 0.92 18.57 21.01
N ALA A 288 0.06 18.06 20.14
CA ALA A 288 0.49 17.53 18.84
C ALA A 288 1.08 18.67 17.99
N THR A 289 2.18 18.37 17.28
CA THR A 289 2.78 19.33 16.37
C THR A 289 2.09 19.25 15.00
N ASP A 290 1.12 20.11 14.79
CA ASP A 290 0.45 20.28 13.50
C ASP A 290 1.13 21.35 12.61
N GLY A 291 2.32 21.79 13.01
CA GLY A 291 3.05 22.84 12.31
C GLY A 291 2.60 24.26 12.63
N SER A 292 1.57 24.42 13.44
CA SER A 292 1.14 25.76 13.87
C SER A 292 2.05 26.25 15.01
N PRO A 293 2.54 27.48 14.96
CA PRO A 293 3.26 28.04 16.10
C PRO A 293 2.32 28.08 17.31
N ALA A 294 2.80 27.64 18.44
CA ALA A 294 2.06 27.67 19.69
C ALA A 294 1.78 29.14 20.06
N LEU A 295 0.62 29.62 19.61
CA LEU A 295 0.21 31.02 19.82
C LEU A 295 -0.12 31.32 21.28
N PHE A 296 -0.23 30.29 22.12
CA PHE A 296 -0.52 30.46 23.55
C PHE A 296 0.35 29.51 24.36
N ALA A 297 1.38 30.05 24.96
CA ALA A 297 2.13 29.35 26.00
C ALA A 297 1.25 29.31 27.25
N SER A 298 0.43 28.26 27.36
CA SER A 298 -0.28 28.00 28.61
C SER A 298 0.74 27.68 29.70
N THR A 299 0.59 28.34 30.83
CA THR A 299 1.47 28.09 31.99
C THR A 299 1.18 26.75 32.65
N SER A 300 0.06 26.11 32.30
CA SER A 300 -0.31 24.80 32.84
C SER A 300 0.07 23.68 31.85
N PRO A 301 0.70 22.60 32.32
CA PRO A 301 0.94 21.44 31.46
C PRO A 301 -0.36 20.73 31.11
N GLY A 302 -0.32 19.92 30.06
CA GLY A 302 -1.45 19.11 29.66
C GLY A 302 -2.17 19.63 28.42
N VAL A 303 -2.86 18.73 27.76
CA VAL A 303 -3.55 18.97 26.49
C VAL A 303 -5.07 18.93 26.68
N TYR A 304 -5.55 18.14 27.63
CA TYR A 304 -6.99 17.93 27.86
C TYR A 304 -7.52 18.99 28.86
N GLU A 305 -8.82 19.19 28.86
CA GLU A 305 -9.46 20.19 29.73
C GLU A 305 -10.69 19.61 30.40
N GLY A 306 -10.93 20.04 31.65
CA GLY A 306 -12.16 19.76 32.40
C GLY A 306 -12.37 18.28 32.72
N VAL A 307 -13.60 17.96 33.11
CA VAL A 307 -14.06 16.63 33.51
C VAL A 307 -13.92 15.62 32.34
N ASP A 308 -14.21 16.07 31.11
CA ASP A 308 -14.05 15.24 29.90
C ASP A 308 -12.59 14.90 29.66
N GLY A 309 -11.69 15.84 29.95
CA GLY A 309 -10.24 15.60 29.89
C GLY A 309 -9.78 14.53 30.87
N VAL A 310 -10.28 14.59 32.10
CA VAL A 310 -10.03 13.58 33.14
C VAL A 310 -10.52 12.22 32.66
N MET A 311 -11.75 12.16 32.09
CA MET A 311 -12.35 10.93 31.57
C MET A 311 -11.48 10.31 30.47
N ARG A 312 -10.98 11.15 29.56
CA ARG A 312 -10.13 10.69 28.45
C ARG A 312 -8.81 10.08 28.96
N VAL A 313 -8.20 10.67 29.98
CA VAL A 313 -6.97 10.13 30.62
C VAL A 313 -7.28 8.76 31.27
N ILE A 314 -8.42 8.66 31.93
CA ILE A 314 -8.85 7.42 32.59
C ILE A 314 -9.11 6.32 31.54
N GLU A 315 -9.77 6.64 30.44
CA GLU A 315 -9.98 5.70 29.32
C GLU A 315 -8.66 5.20 28.74
N GLN A 316 -7.72 6.11 28.52
CA GLN A 316 -6.39 5.80 27.98
C GLN A 316 -5.59 4.86 28.88
N LEU A 317 -5.70 5.04 30.19
CA LEU A 317 -4.95 4.28 31.19
C LEU A 317 -5.79 3.17 31.85
N ALA A 318 -7.00 2.91 31.37
CA ALA A 318 -7.92 1.95 31.95
C ALA A 318 -7.28 0.54 31.99
N GLY A 319 -7.35 -0.10 33.16
CA GLY A 319 -6.79 -1.43 33.35
C GLY A 319 -5.29 -1.45 33.67
N VAL A 320 -4.60 -0.32 33.56
CA VAL A 320 -3.19 -0.20 33.92
C VAL A 320 -3.08 -0.04 35.44
N GLY A 321 -2.34 -0.94 36.10
CA GLY A 321 -2.10 -0.87 37.55
C GLY A 321 -1.11 0.23 37.91
N LEU A 322 -1.60 1.30 38.52
CA LEU A 322 -0.79 2.46 38.90
C LEU A 322 -1.00 2.77 40.37
N PRO A 323 0.04 3.30 41.06
CA PRO A 323 -0.12 3.72 42.47
C PRO A 323 -1.21 4.80 42.58
N ALA A 324 -2.14 4.62 43.53
CA ALA A 324 -3.25 5.57 43.74
C ALA A 324 -2.74 7.00 43.95
N SER A 325 -1.66 7.17 44.70
CA SER A 325 -1.09 8.47 44.99
C SER A 325 -0.59 9.23 43.74
N LEU A 326 -0.24 8.51 42.66
CA LEU A 326 0.29 9.14 41.45
C LEU A 326 -0.85 9.74 40.58
N TRP A 327 -2.07 9.24 40.70
CA TRP A 327 -3.16 9.70 39.82
C TRP A 327 -3.39 11.20 39.96
N GLU A 328 -3.61 11.68 41.18
CA GLU A 328 -3.87 13.09 41.46
C GLU A 328 -2.65 13.97 41.59
N SER A 329 -1.50 13.36 41.97
CA SER A 329 -0.26 14.13 42.20
C SER A 329 0.52 14.34 40.88
N GLN A 330 0.41 13.46 39.89
CA GLN A 330 1.26 13.52 38.70
C GLN A 330 0.51 13.23 37.41
N ILE A 331 -0.29 12.15 37.36
CA ILE A 331 -0.85 11.63 36.10
C ILE A 331 -1.89 12.60 35.51
N LEU A 332 -2.87 12.97 36.30
CA LEU A 332 -3.93 13.90 35.87
C LEU A 332 -3.42 15.33 35.68
N PRO A 333 -2.64 15.90 36.63
CA PRO A 333 -2.12 17.26 36.41
C PRO A 333 -1.17 17.41 35.22
N ALA A 334 -0.46 16.34 34.84
CA ALA A 334 0.43 16.39 33.67
C ALA A 334 -0.30 16.35 32.33
N ARG A 335 -1.59 15.98 32.32
CA ARG A 335 -2.37 15.75 31.09
C ARG A 335 -3.60 16.65 30.97
N VAL A 336 -4.17 17.07 32.12
CA VAL A 336 -5.38 17.87 32.16
C VAL A 336 -5.01 19.27 32.68
N ARG A 337 -5.31 20.27 31.85
CA ARG A 337 -5.03 21.68 32.16
C ARG A 337 -5.88 22.12 33.36
N ASP A 338 -5.24 22.80 34.31
CA ASP A 338 -5.86 23.32 35.51
C ASP A 338 -6.66 22.26 36.30
N TYR A 339 -6.08 21.03 36.37
CA TYR A 339 -6.69 19.91 37.08
C TYR A 339 -7.02 20.25 38.53
N SER A 340 -8.24 19.92 38.98
CA SER A 340 -8.65 19.92 40.37
C SER A 340 -9.25 18.57 40.75
N SER A 341 -9.11 18.18 42.03
CA SER A 341 -9.65 16.90 42.53
C SER A 341 -11.15 16.76 42.34
N GLU A 342 -11.87 17.88 42.35
CA GLU A 342 -13.33 17.93 42.14
C GLU A 342 -13.75 17.33 40.79
N MET A 343 -12.91 17.46 39.77
CA MET A 343 -13.18 16.87 38.43
C MET A 343 -13.20 15.32 38.48
N LEU A 344 -12.30 14.72 39.25
CA LEU A 344 -12.26 13.27 39.44
C LEU A 344 -13.41 12.80 40.34
N ASP A 345 -13.68 13.58 41.42
CA ASP A 345 -14.78 13.29 42.35
C ASP A 345 -16.16 13.26 41.64
N GLU A 346 -16.37 14.17 40.70
CA GLU A 346 -17.59 14.21 39.87
C GLU A 346 -17.77 12.90 39.10
N LEU A 347 -16.70 12.42 38.43
CA LEU A 347 -16.74 11.16 37.67
C LEU A 347 -16.98 9.94 38.57
N LEU A 348 -16.42 9.97 39.77
CA LEU A 348 -16.62 8.89 40.75
C LEU A 348 -18.04 8.95 41.33
N ALA A 349 -18.56 10.13 41.64
CA ALA A 349 -19.92 10.33 42.18
C ALA A 349 -21.01 9.86 41.19
N THR A 350 -20.82 10.14 39.89
CA THR A 350 -21.74 9.67 38.84
C THR A 350 -21.63 8.18 38.55
N GLY A 351 -20.59 7.50 39.06
CA GLY A 351 -20.31 6.11 38.77
C GLY A 351 -19.81 5.84 37.37
N ALA A 352 -19.41 6.88 36.64
CA ALA A 352 -18.79 6.76 35.30
C ALA A 352 -17.43 6.06 35.41
N VAL A 353 -16.74 6.27 36.52
CA VAL A 353 -15.41 5.69 36.81
C VAL A 353 -15.53 4.83 38.09
N ILE A 354 -14.82 3.71 38.10
CA ILE A 354 -14.78 2.79 39.24
C ILE A 354 -13.34 2.44 39.55
N TRP A 355 -12.95 2.51 40.82
CA TRP A 355 -11.65 2.06 41.30
C TRP A 355 -11.64 0.57 41.61
N SER A 356 -10.59 -0.11 41.24
CA SER A 356 -10.36 -1.52 41.62
C SER A 356 -8.96 -1.70 42.14
N GLY A 357 -8.83 -2.12 43.40
CA GLY A 357 -7.53 -2.43 44.02
C GLY A 357 -7.04 -3.83 43.65
N GLN A 358 -5.76 -3.94 43.26
CA GLN A 358 -5.20 -5.25 42.86
C GLN A 358 -4.35 -5.93 43.94
N LYS A 359 -3.59 -5.20 44.71
CA LYS A 359 -2.69 -5.80 45.76
C LYS A 359 -2.41 -4.82 46.87
N ASN A 360 -2.36 -5.34 48.10
CA ASN A 360 -1.75 -4.63 49.25
C ASN A 360 -0.26 -4.95 49.25
N TRP A 361 0.58 -4.00 48.86
CA TRP A 361 2.00 -4.07 49.14
C TRP A 361 2.23 -3.42 50.52
N VAL A 362 2.88 -4.18 51.36
CA VAL A 362 3.15 -3.78 52.73
C VAL A 362 3.84 -2.41 52.78
N LYS A 363 3.14 -1.51 53.36
CA LYS A 363 3.56 -0.25 53.98
C LYS A 363 3.33 1.09 53.26
N MET A 364 3.09 1.25 51.92
CA MET A 364 2.87 2.67 51.57
C MET A 364 1.98 3.02 50.35
N THR A 365 1.64 2.15 49.42
CA THR A 365 0.77 2.55 48.30
C THR A 365 -0.12 1.41 47.80
N ALA A 366 -1.41 1.60 47.83
CA ALA A 366 -2.37 0.72 47.16
C ALA A 366 -2.25 0.94 45.65
N TRP A 367 -2.14 -0.15 44.89
CA TRP A 367 -2.20 -0.10 43.44
C TRP A 367 -3.66 -0.18 43.00
N TRP A 368 -4.14 0.83 42.32
CA TRP A 368 -5.53 0.93 41.88
C TRP A 368 -5.61 0.88 40.36
N HIS A 369 -6.60 0.17 39.88
CA HIS A 369 -7.00 0.23 38.47
C HIS A 369 -8.23 1.08 38.36
N CYS A 370 -8.20 2.04 37.46
CA CYS A 370 -9.37 2.79 37.10
C CYS A 370 -10.04 2.05 35.95
N ILE A 371 -11.32 1.76 36.10
CA ILE A 371 -12.09 0.99 35.10
C ILE A 371 -13.29 1.81 34.67
N TYR A 372 -13.34 2.07 33.38
CA TYR A 372 -14.49 2.74 32.76
C TYR A 372 -15.67 1.76 32.73
N ARG A 373 -16.85 2.22 33.11
CA ARG A 373 -18.05 1.37 33.25
C ARG A 373 -18.43 0.63 31.96
N ASN A 374 -18.24 1.28 30.80
CA ASN A 374 -18.54 0.66 29.50
C ASN A 374 -17.62 -0.52 29.14
N MET A 375 -16.40 -0.58 29.69
CA MET A 375 -15.54 -1.74 29.51
C MET A 375 -16.11 -3.01 30.15
N LEU A 376 -16.90 -2.86 31.20
CA LEU A 376 -17.58 -4.00 31.86
C LEU A 376 -18.70 -4.57 30.99
N GLN A 377 -19.27 -3.76 30.08
CA GLN A 377 -20.34 -4.20 29.18
C GLN A 377 -19.82 -4.84 27.91
N ASN A 378 -18.57 -4.57 27.52
CA ASN A 378 -18.01 -4.94 26.21
C ASN A 378 -17.26 -6.29 26.18
N ARG A 379 -17.50 -7.19 27.10
CA ARG A 379 -17.03 -8.59 27.14
C ARG A 379 -15.50 -8.80 26.97
N SER A 380 -14.69 -7.77 27.08
CA SER A 380 -13.23 -7.90 26.92
C SER A 380 -12.52 -8.49 28.15
N LEU A 381 -13.26 -8.70 29.26
CA LEU A 381 -12.74 -9.37 30.45
C LEU A 381 -13.48 -10.70 30.67
N PRO A 382 -12.78 -11.75 31.08
CA PRO A 382 -13.44 -13.03 31.32
C PRO A 382 -14.50 -12.90 32.43
N PRO A 383 -15.67 -13.56 32.28
CA PRO A 383 -16.84 -13.36 33.16
C PRO A 383 -16.57 -13.60 34.67
N LYS A 384 -15.63 -14.44 34.99
CA LYS A 384 -15.25 -14.71 36.39
C LYS A 384 -14.53 -13.52 37.06
N ARG A 385 -13.82 -12.70 36.31
CA ARG A 385 -13.13 -11.51 36.83
C ARG A 385 -14.12 -10.36 37.09
N ILE A 386 -15.09 -10.19 36.20
CA ILE A 386 -16.12 -9.14 36.31
C ILE A 386 -16.96 -9.37 37.58
N ARG A 387 -17.44 -10.60 37.82
CA ARG A 387 -18.25 -10.96 39.00
C ARG A 387 -17.50 -10.71 40.32
N ARG A 388 -16.19 -10.85 40.34
CA ARG A 388 -15.33 -10.63 41.52
C ARG A 388 -15.15 -9.15 41.83
N ILE A 389 -15.08 -8.31 40.79
CA ILE A 389 -14.94 -6.84 40.91
C ILE A 389 -16.26 -6.24 41.41
N VAL A 390 -17.41 -6.60 40.81
CA VAL A 390 -18.75 -6.10 41.16
C VAL A 390 -19.11 -6.48 42.59
N ARG A 391 -18.79 -7.72 43.01
CA ARG A 391 -19.05 -8.18 44.39
C ARG A 391 -18.23 -7.47 45.46
N ARG A 392 -17.06 -6.94 45.13
CA ARG A 392 -16.22 -6.15 46.05
C ARG A 392 -16.66 -4.69 46.15
N CYS A 393 -17.20 -4.13 45.08
CA CYS A 393 -17.69 -2.75 45.09
C CYS A 393 -19.04 -2.63 45.83
N ASN A 394 -19.88 -3.67 45.80
CA ASN A 394 -21.21 -3.66 46.49
C ASN A 394 -21.13 -3.96 47.98
N LYS A 395 -19.96 -4.14 48.58
CA LYS A 395 -19.79 -4.42 50.01
C LYS A 395 -19.23 -3.28 50.85
N ARG A 396 -19.26 -2.04 50.34
CA ARG A 396 -18.89 -0.83 51.09
C ARG A 396 -20.05 0.17 51.11
#